data_f330711a7ff1c88bf1a6baa76b9c8a04
#
_entry.id   f330711a7ff1c88bf1a6baa76b9c8a04
#
_cell.length_a   1.000
_cell.length_b   1.000
_cell.length_c   1.000
_cell.angle_alpha   90.00
_cell.angle_beta   90.00
_cell.angle_gamma   90.00
#
_symmetry.space_group_name_H-M   'P 1'
#
loop_
_entity.id
_entity.type
_entity.pdbx_description
1 polymer ?
#
loop_
_entity_poly.entity_id
_entity_poly.type
_entity_poly.pdbx_seq_one_letter_code
_entity_poly.pdbx_strand_id
1 'polypeptide(L)'
;MDKKTRRNVTRCIRKIIVRYIISTIGKAKNSDEDMITHKYLKRIKNIELKQYEVKTNNPEKKLEEEALKLINTTPKNGKLILLDEKGQNLSSTDLAKIILNWRDNNVTDINFAIGGAFGNGEKIKNTADKIIAFGKLTWPHQMVKMMVAEQIYRIETIIQG
;
A
#
# COMPACT_ATOMS: atom_id res chain seq x y z
N MET A 1 -37.37 26.52 22.08
CA MET A 1 -36.14 26.02 21.43
C MET A 1 -36.49 25.47 20.06
N ASP A 2 -36.00 26.17 19.08
CA ASP A 2 -36.43 26.11 17.69
C ASP A 2 -36.02 24.80 17.01
N LYS A 3 -36.99 24.15 16.34
CA LYS A 3 -36.80 22.92 15.55
C LYS A 3 -35.90 23.10 14.31
N LYS A 4 -35.38 24.31 14.06
CA LYS A 4 -34.50 24.65 12.93
C LYS A 4 -33.03 24.32 13.15
N THR A 5 -32.57 24.17 14.40
CA THR A 5 -31.15 23.95 14.72
C THR A 5 -30.70 22.47 14.61
N ARG A 6 -31.66 21.53 14.50
CA ARG A 6 -31.33 20.09 14.35
C ARG A 6 -31.14 19.62 12.91
N ARG A 7 -31.34 20.46 11.90
CA ARG A 7 -31.26 20.07 10.47
C ARG A 7 -29.90 20.26 9.82
N ASN A 8 -28.91 20.81 10.50
CA ASN A 8 -27.61 21.13 9.88
C ASN A 8 -26.41 20.27 10.33
N VAL A 9 -26.63 19.15 11.00
CA VAL A 9 -25.52 18.27 11.44
C VAL A 9 -25.50 16.91 10.73
N THR A 10 -26.43 16.69 9.80
CA THR A 10 -26.23 15.57 8.87
C THR A 10 -25.42 16.07 7.66
N ARG A 11 -24.21 16.59 7.93
CA ARG A 11 -23.19 16.68 6.90
C ARG A 11 -22.99 15.24 6.41
N CYS A 12 -23.54 14.95 5.27
CA CYS A 12 -23.29 13.72 4.53
C CYS A 12 -21.77 13.61 4.38
N ILE A 13 -21.11 12.97 5.36
CA ILE A 13 -19.71 12.63 5.25
C ILE A 13 -19.71 11.62 4.10
N ARG A 14 -19.44 12.10 2.89
CA ARG A 14 -19.11 11.21 1.78
C ARG A 14 -17.96 10.36 2.31
N LYS A 15 -18.26 9.13 2.65
CA LYS A 15 -17.25 8.16 3.09
C LYS A 15 -16.25 8.07 1.93
N ILE A 16 -15.11 8.74 2.07
CA ILE A 16 -14.07 8.72 1.05
C ILE A 16 -13.65 7.25 0.91
N ILE A 17 -13.80 6.72 -0.27
CA ILE A 17 -13.39 5.35 -0.59
C ILE A 17 -11.92 5.46 -0.98
N VAL A 18 -11.04 4.87 -0.18
CA VAL A 18 -9.62 4.78 -0.50
C VAL A 18 -9.41 3.77 -1.63
N ARG A 19 -8.64 4.17 -2.63
CA ARG A 19 -8.10 3.26 -3.63
C ARG A 19 -6.74 2.76 -3.16
N TYR A 20 -6.60 1.46 -3.10
CA TYR A 20 -5.32 0.82 -2.80
C TYR A 20 -4.60 0.44 -4.08
N ILE A 21 -3.29 0.59 -4.08
CA ILE A 21 -2.41 0.13 -5.14
C ILE A 21 -1.36 -0.75 -4.47
N ILE A 22 -1.12 -1.93 -5.01
CA ILE A 22 0.07 -2.72 -4.70
C ILE A 22 0.99 -2.60 -5.91
N SER A 23 2.13 -1.96 -5.74
CA SER A 23 3.15 -1.87 -6.78
C SER A 23 4.35 -2.72 -6.41
N THR A 24 4.80 -3.56 -7.33
CA THR A 24 5.91 -4.48 -7.06
C THR A 24 6.87 -4.57 -8.26
N ILE A 25 8.14 -4.74 -7.95
CA ILE A 25 9.16 -5.10 -8.92
C ILE A 25 9.23 -6.62 -9.01
N GLY A 26 9.25 -7.12 -10.24
CA GLY A 26 9.19 -8.55 -10.54
C GLY A 26 7.78 -9.02 -10.85
N LYS A 27 7.71 -9.95 -11.78
CA LYS A 27 6.47 -10.64 -12.15
C LYS A 27 6.62 -12.11 -11.77
N ALA A 28 5.75 -12.58 -10.89
CA ALA A 28 5.52 -14.02 -10.76
C ALA A 28 4.21 -14.36 -11.46
N LYS A 29 4.24 -15.46 -12.16
CA LYS A 29 3.04 -16.00 -12.80
C LYS A 29 2.79 -17.38 -12.21
N ASN A 30 1.56 -17.62 -11.80
CA ASN A 30 1.04 -18.95 -11.43
C ASN A 30 1.75 -19.62 -10.23
N SER A 31 2.27 -18.85 -9.26
CA SER A 31 2.67 -19.43 -7.98
C SER A 31 1.49 -19.53 -7.02
N ASP A 32 1.63 -20.37 -6.00
CA ASP A 32 0.60 -20.51 -4.96
C ASP A 32 0.34 -19.18 -4.24
N GLU A 33 1.40 -18.40 -4.00
CA GLU A 33 1.31 -17.06 -3.41
C GLU A 33 0.55 -16.09 -4.32
N ASP A 34 0.71 -16.20 -5.63
CA ASP A 34 -0.01 -15.38 -6.60
C ASP A 34 -1.51 -15.72 -6.59
N MET A 35 -1.84 -17.00 -6.54
CA MET A 35 -3.26 -17.43 -6.41
C MET A 35 -3.91 -16.92 -5.13
N ILE A 36 -3.21 -16.98 -3.98
CA ILE A 36 -3.69 -16.46 -2.70
C ILE A 36 -3.82 -14.94 -2.76
N THR A 37 -2.83 -14.25 -3.34
CA THR A 37 -2.90 -12.80 -3.56
C THR A 37 -4.19 -12.42 -4.29
N HIS A 38 -4.48 -13.06 -5.42
CA HIS A 38 -5.68 -12.78 -6.19
C HIS A 38 -6.99 -13.08 -5.45
N LYS A 39 -7.01 -14.07 -4.53
CA LYS A 39 -8.17 -14.32 -3.66
C LYS A 39 -8.47 -13.11 -2.76
N TYR A 40 -7.44 -12.48 -2.19
CA TYR A 40 -7.61 -11.27 -1.38
C TYR A 40 -7.99 -10.06 -2.23
N LEU A 41 -7.34 -9.85 -3.38
CA LEU A 41 -7.67 -8.76 -4.28
C LEU A 41 -9.15 -8.74 -4.67
N LYS A 42 -9.74 -9.90 -4.94
CA LYS A 42 -11.18 -10.04 -5.27
C LYS A 42 -12.13 -9.62 -4.13
N ARG A 43 -11.66 -9.62 -2.89
CA ARG A 43 -12.45 -9.23 -1.71
C ARG A 43 -12.37 -7.74 -1.39
N ILE A 44 -11.43 -7.02 -2.00
CA ILE A 44 -11.21 -5.60 -1.79
C ILE A 44 -11.82 -4.84 -2.96
N LYS A 45 -12.76 -3.93 -2.66
CA LYS A 45 -13.54 -3.25 -3.71
C LYS A 45 -12.74 -2.32 -4.61
N ASN A 46 -11.66 -1.74 -4.10
CA ASN A 46 -10.96 -0.66 -4.81
C ASN A 46 -9.45 -0.85 -4.67
N ILE A 47 -8.93 -1.87 -5.35
CA ILE A 47 -7.53 -2.24 -5.34
C ILE A 47 -7.02 -2.54 -6.75
N GLU A 48 -5.78 -2.17 -6.99
CA GLU A 48 -5.06 -2.42 -8.24
C GLU A 48 -3.69 -3.03 -7.94
N LEU A 49 -3.30 -4.06 -8.68
CA LEU A 49 -1.96 -4.65 -8.63
C LEU A 49 -1.17 -4.22 -9.87
N LYS A 50 -0.04 -3.55 -9.66
CA LYS A 50 0.90 -3.14 -10.72
C LYS A 50 2.23 -3.83 -10.53
N GLN A 51 2.66 -4.58 -11.55
CA GLN A 51 3.92 -5.33 -11.54
C GLN A 51 4.83 -4.80 -12.64
N TYR A 52 6.06 -4.50 -12.27
CA TYR A 52 7.06 -3.91 -13.15
C TYR A 52 8.28 -4.79 -13.31
N GLU A 53 8.88 -4.75 -14.47
CA GLU A 53 10.20 -5.32 -14.75
C GLU A 53 11.13 -4.21 -15.22
N VAL A 54 12.37 -4.27 -14.75
CA VAL A 54 13.46 -3.40 -15.18
C VAL A 54 14.55 -4.27 -15.79
N LYS A 55 14.90 -3.97 -17.04
CA LYS A 55 15.78 -4.82 -17.86
C LYS A 55 17.24 -4.38 -17.86
N THR A 56 17.59 -3.27 -17.19
CA THR A 56 18.98 -2.79 -17.18
C THR A 56 19.89 -3.77 -16.43
N ASN A 57 21.10 -3.97 -16.95
CA ASN A 57 22.11 -4.83 -16.34
C ASN A 57 22.99 -4.10 -15.32
N ASN A 58 22.94 -2.78 -15.27
CA ASN A 58 23.70 -2.00 -14.30
C ASN A 58 22.92 -1.96 -12.97
N PRO A 59 23.50 -2.46 -11.86
CA PRO A 59 22.78 -2.57 -10.58
C PRO A 59 22.30 -1.22 -10.03
N GLU A 60 23.10 -0.17 -10.13
CA GLU A 60 22.74 1.17 -9.60
C GLU A 60 21.61 1.79 -10.43
N LYS A 61 21.72 1.75 -11.76
CA LYS A 61 20.66 2.21 -12.65
C LYS A 61 19.37 1.41 -12.46
N LYS A 62 19.52 0.10 -12.28
CA LYS A 62 18.37 -0.78 -12.04
C LYS A 62 17.62 -0.35 -10.79
N LEU A 63 18.33 -0.15 -9.69
CA LEU A 63 17.73 0.28 -8.41
C LEU A 63 17.04 1.65 -8.53
N GLU A 64 17.63 2.58 -9.28
CA GLU A 64 17.03 3.89 -9.54
C GLU A 64 15.76 3.79 -10.41
N GLU A 65 15.80 3.02 -11.49
CA GLU A 65 14.65 2.82 -12.37
C GLU A 65 13.50 2.10 -11.66
N GLU A 66 13.81 1.11 -10.82
CA GLU A 66 12.84 0.42 -9.96
C GLU A 66 12.17 1.39 -8.99
N ALA A 67 12.98 2.21 -8.31
CA ALA A 67 12.48 3.24 -7.40
C ALA A 67 11.55 4.23 -8.10
N LEU A 68 11.93 4.72 -9.28
CA LEU A 68 11.13 5.65 -10.07
C LEU A 68 9.79 5.04 -10.49
N LYS A 69 9.77 3.77 -10.92
CA LYS A 69 8.51 3.09 -11.28
C LYS A 69 7.56 3.01 -10.10
N LEU A 70 8.06 2.65 -8.93
CA LEU A 70 7.24 2.55 -7.71
C LEU A 70 6.74 3.92 -7.23
N ILE A 71 7.62 4.94 -7.23
CA ILE A 71 7.25 6.31 -6.85
C ILE A 71 6.19 6.87 -7.79
N ASN A 72 6.40 6.76 -9.10
CA ASN A 72 5.50 7.29 -10.12
C ASN A 72 4.14 6.56 -10.18
N THR A 73 4.05 5.38 -9.56
CA THR A 73 2.78 4.67 -9.38
C THR A 73 1.88 5.33 -8.34
N THR A 74 2.47 6.08 -7.42
CA THR A 74 1.71 6.81 -6.39
C THR A 74 1.12 8.08 -7.00
N PRO A 75 -0.21 8.27 -6.99
CA PRO A 75 -0.83 9.50 -7.43
C PRO A 75 -0.33 10.73 -6.66
N LYS A 76 -0.38 11.90 -7.27
CA LYS A 76 0.18 13.15 -6.72
C LYS A 76 -0.27 13.46 -5.28
N ASN A 77 -1.54 13.18 -4.96
CA ASN A 77 -2.12 13.40 -3.62
C ASN A 77 -2.28 12.09 -2.84
N GLY A 78 -1.63 11.03 -3.30
CA GLY A 78 -1.63 9.73 -2.64
C GLY A 78 -0.55 9.62 -1.57
N LYS A 79 -0.58 8.50 -0.85
CA LYS A 79 0.41 8.12 0.15
C LYS A 79 1.18 6.89 -0.30
N LEU A 80 2.47 6.91 -0.06
CA LEU A 80 3.39 5.82 -0.36
C LEU A 80 3.83 5.11 0.92
N ILE A 81 3.47 3.84 1.04
CA ILE A 81 3.97 2.93 2.07
C ILE A 81 4.98 2.00 1.42
N LEU A 82 6.22 2.08 1.85
CA LEU A 82 7.29 1.22 1.38
C LEU A 82 7.45 0.01 2.30
N LEU A 83 7.48 -1.18 1.73
CA LEU A 83 7.86 -2.42 2.43
C LEU A 83 9.39 -2.54 2.43
N ASP A 84 9.99 -2.53 3.62
CA ASP A 84 11.44 -2.68 3.80
C ASP A 84 11.70 -3.39 5.14
N GLU A 85 12.64 -4.34 5.17
CA GLU A 85 12.96 -5.10 6.39
C GLU A 85 13.44 -4.24 7.57
N LYS A 86 13.96 -3.04 7.26
CA LYS A 86 14.38 -2.05 8.26
C LYS A 86 13.29 -1.05 8.63
N GLY A 87 12.08 -1.26 8.11
CA GLY A 87 10.93 -0.41 8.40
C GLY A 87 10.37 -0.62 9.81
N GLN A 88 9.38 0.20 10.14
CA GLN A 88 8.68 0.12 11.41
C GLN A 88 7.79 -1.14 11.47
N ASN A 89 7.88 -1.86 12.58
CA ASN A 89 6.96 -2.97 12.87
C ASN A 89 5.68 -2.40 13.49
N LEU A 90 4.58 -2.48 12.77
CA LEU A 90 3.26 -2.02 13.20
C LEU A 90 2.33 -3.21 13.43
N SER A 91 1.42 -3.07 14.37
CA SER A 91 0.25 -3.96 14.43
C SER A 91 -0.72 -3.63 13.27
N SER A 92 -1.55 -4.60 12.88
CA SER A 92 -2.61 -4.36 11.88
C SER A 92 -3.56 -3.25 12.31
N THR A 93 -3.84 -3.14 13.60
CA THR A 93 -4.68 -2.08 14.18
C THR A 93 -4.02 -0.71 14.07
N ASP A 94 -2.71 -0.60 14.30
CA ASP A 94 -2.00 0.68 14.19
C ASP A 94 -1.90 1.12 12.72
N LEU A 95 -1.66 0.19 11.81
CA LEU A 95 -1.68 0.47 10.39
C LEU A 95 -3.07 0.92 9.93
N ALA A 96 -4.13 0.29 10.42
CA ALA A 96 -5.51 0.69 10.15
C ALA A 96 -5.80 2.12 10.65
N LYS A 97 -5.31 2.50 11.84
CA LYS A 97 -5.44 3.87 12.38
C LYS A 97 -4.74 4.90 11.50
N ILE A 98 -3.54 4.60 11.00
CA ILE A 98 -2.81 5.48 10.09
C ILE A 98 -3.61 5.70 8.81
N ILE A 99 -4.11 4.64 8.20
CA ILE A 99 -4.89 4.71 6.96
C ILE A 99 -6.21 5.45 7.18
N LEU A 100 -6.88 5.20 8.30
CA LEU A 100 -8.10 5.93 8.67
C LEU A 100 -7.83 7.43 8.82
N ASN A 101 -6.76 7.81 9.50
CA ASN A 101 -6.36 9.20 9.65
C ASN A 101 -6.06 9.85 8.28
N TRP A 102 -5.37 9.17 7.39
CA TRP A 102 -5.13 9.68 6.03
C TRP A 102 -6.42 9.86 5.26
N ARG A 103 -7.33 8.90 5.32
CA ARG A 103 -8.68 8.99 4.70
C ARG A 103 -9.45 10.19 5.23
N ASP A 104 -9.44 10.41 6.53
CA ASP A 104 -10.14 11.52 7.17
C ASP A 104 -9.52 12.88 6.82
N ASN A 105 -8.25 12.89 6.37
CA ASN A 105 -7.55 14.04 5.80
C ASN A 105 -7.57 14.07 4.24
N ASN A 106 -8.59 13.47 3.64
CA ASN A 106 -8.85 13.49 2.21
C ASN A 106 -7.81 12.78 1.31
N VAL A 107 -7.01 11.87 1.85
CA VAL A 107 -6.18 10.98 1.04
C VAL A 107 -7.09 9.95 0.36
N THR A 108 -6.99 9.88 -0.95
CA THR A 108 -7.84 9.00 -1.78
C THR A 108 -7.11 7.77 -2.30
N ASP A 109 -5.77 7.79 -2.31
CA ASP A 109 -4.96 6.75 -2.89
C ASP A 109 -3.81 6.36 -1.95
N ILE A 110 -3.60 5.07 -1.77
CA ILE A 110 -2.49 4.53 -0.97
C ILE A 110 -1.79 3.46 -1.78
N ASN A 111 -0.51 3.67 -2.04
CA ASN A 111 0.35 2.73 -2.74
C ASN A 111 1.23 1.97 -1.74
N PHE A 112 1.11 0.66 -1.71
CA PHE A 112 2.04 -0.24 -1.03
C PHE A 112 3.10 -0.70 -2.04
N ALA A 113 4.32 -0.21 -1.87
CA ALA A 113 5.41 -0.48 -2.78
C ALA A 113 6.34 -1.58 -2.25
N ILE A 114 6.65 -2.54 -3.10
CA ILE A 114 7.52 -3.69 -2.82
C ILE A 114 8.66 -3.65 -3.83
N GLY A 115 9.89 -3.42 -3.35
CA GLY A 115 11.08 -3.34 -4.16
C GLY A 115 11.53 -4.68 -4.75
N GLY A 116 12.58 -4.63 -5.55
CA GLY A 116 13.17 -5.80 -6.19
C GLY A 116 14.14 -6.60 -5.30
N ALA A 117 14.82 -7.56 -5.91
CA ALA A 117 15.75 -8.48 -5.22
C ALA A 117 16.95 -7.77 -4.57
N PHE A 118 17.32 -6.60 -5.05
CA PHE A 118 18.43 -5.80 -4.49
C PHE A 118 17.99 -4.82 -3.40
N GLY A 119 16.75 -4.95 -2.90
CA GLY A 119 16.18 -4.08 -1.89
C GLY A 119 15.69 -2.74 -2.44
N ASN A 120 15.59 -1.75 -1.57
CA ASN A 120 15.08 -0.42 -1.88
C ASN A 120 16.22 0.61 -1.89
N GLY A 121 16.26 1.44 -2.94
CA GLY A 121 17.21 2.55 -3.03
C GLY A 121 16.85 3.70 -2.09
N GLU A 122 17.82 4.58 -1.81
CA GLU A 122 17.61 5.74 -0.94
C GLU A 122 16.53 6.70 -1.45
N LYS A 123 16.39 6.83 -2.77
CA LYS A 123 15.40 7.72 -3.38
C LYS A 123 13.96 7.39 -2.96
N ILE A 124 13.56 6.11 -3.02
CA ILE A 124 12.22 5.72 -2.61
C ILE A 124 12.05 5.77 -1.09
N LYS A 125 13.09 5.43 -0.32
CA LYS A 125 13.06 5.53 1.14
C LYS A 125 12.82 6.96 1.59
N ASN A 126 13.48 7.93 0.95
CA ASN A 126 13.31 9.35 1.25
C ASN A 126 11.97 9.93 0.76
N THR A 127 11.33 9.29 -0.19
CA THR A 127 10.04 9.72 -0.75
C THR A 127 8.85 9.11 -0.01
N ALA A 128 9.02 7.94 0.60
CA ALA A 128 7.94 7.21 1.26
C ALA A 128 7.36 7.97 2.45
N ASP A 129 6.03 8.01 2.56
CA ASP A 129 5.32 8.57 3.72
C ASP A 129 5.44 7.66 4.95
N LYS A 130 5.57 6.35 4.73
CA LYS A 130 5.83 5.33 5.74
C LYS A 130 6.72 4.24 5.18
N ILE A 131 7.61 3.71 6.03
CA ILE A 131 8.40 2.52 5.75
C ILE A 131 8.03 1.49 6.81
N ILE A 132 7.50 0.37 6.40
CA ILE A 132 7.02 -0.69 7.30
C ILE A 132 7.68 -2.02 7.01
N ALA A 133 7.78 -2.85 8.04
CA ALA A 133 8.31 -4.22 7.97
C ALA A 133 7.31 -5.24 8.52
N PHE A 134 7.36 -6.45 8.00
CA PHE A 134 6.66 -7.61 8.54
C PHE A 134 7.59 -8.45 9.43
N GLY A 135 8.13 -7.82 10.46
CA GLY A 135 9.14 -8.42 11.33
C GLY A 135 10.57 -8.14 10.86
N LYS A 136 11.53 -8.74 11.54
CA LYS A 136 12.97 -8.54 11.29
C LYS A 136 13.56 -9.54 10.28
N LEU A 137 12.77 -10.51 9.85
CA LEU A 137 13.20 -11.51 8.88
C LEU A 137 13.04 -10.97 7.45
N THR A 138 13.92 -11.41 6.57
CA THR A 138 13.78 -11.18 5.13
C THR A 138 12.77 -12.16 4.55
N TRP A 139 11.81 -11.67 3.80
CA TRP A 139 10.77 -12.45 3.16
C TRP A 139 10.91 -12.47 1.64
N PRO A 140 10.59 -13.60 0.98
CA PRO A 140 10.49 -13.62 -0.48
C PRO A 140 9.43 -12.64 -0.99
N HIS A 141 9.70 -11.98 -2.12
CA HIS A 141 8.81 -10.95 -2.69
C HIS A 141 7.37 -11.41 -2.85
N GLN A 142 7.15 -12.64 -3.31
CA GLN A 142 5.81 -13.16 -3.55
C GLN A 142 5.03 -13.31 -2.25
N MET A 143 5.71 -13.72 -1.18
CA MET A 143 5.12 -13.78 0.15
C MET A 143 4.79 -12.39 0.68
N VAL A 144 5.67 -11.41 0.49
CA VAL A 144 5.39 -10.01 0.89
C VAL A 144 4.18 -9.47 0.14
N LYS A 145 4.08 -9.69 -1.16
CA LYS A 145 2.92 -9.29 -1.98
C LYS A 145 1.62 -9.90 -1.44
N MET A 146 1.62 -11.19 -1.17
CA MET A 146 0.50 -11.91 -0.59
C MET A 146 0.11 -11.36 0.79
N MET A 147 1.08 -11.14 1.67
CA MET A 147 0.86 -10.58 3.01
C MET A 147 0.32 -9.15 2.96
N VAL A 148 0.80 -8.32 2.03
CA VAL A 148 0.26 -6.97 1.82
C VAL A 148 -1.21 -7.03 1.40
N ALA A 149 -1.57 -7.90 0.46
CA ALA A 149 -2.96 -8.06 0.02
C ALA A 149 -3.87 -8.51 1.18
N GLU A 150 -3.40 -9.45 2.00
CA GLU A 150 -4.12 -9.88 3.22
C GLU A 150 -4.27 -8.73 4.21
N GLN A 151 -3.22 -7.97 4.48
CA GLN A 151 -3.27 -6.86 5.42
C GLN A 151 -4.20 -5.73 4.95
N ILE A 152 -4.24 -5.41 3.67
CA ILE A 152 -5.19 -4.42 3.13
C ILE A 152 -6.64 -4.91 3.36
N TYR A 153 -6.93 -6.17 3.10
CA TYR A 153 -8.23 -6.75 3.39
C TYR A 153 -8.58 -6.65 4.88
N ARG A 154 -7.65 -7.00 5.76
CA ARG A 154 -7.79 -6.92 7.21
C ARG A 154 -8.02 -5.49 7.69
N ILE A 155 -7.27 -4.53 7.18
CA ILE A 155 -7.41 -3.10 7.49
C ILE A 155 -8.82 -2.62 7.13
N GLU A 156 -9.32 -2.93 5.94
CA GLU A 156 -10.68 -2.56 5.54
C GLU A 156 -11.72 -3.18 6.47
N THR A 157 -11.53 -4.43 6.89
CA THR A 157 -12.40 -5.09 7.86
C THR A 157 -12.38 -4.39 9.21
N ILE A 158 -11.21 -4.02 9.72
CA ILE A 158 -11.06 -3.29 10.99
C ILE A 158 -11.75 -1.92 10.92
N ILE A 159 -11.58 -1.20 9.80
CA ILE A 159 -12.15 0.14 9.60
C ILE A 159 -13.69 0.09 9.47
N GLN A 160 -14.22 -0.99 8.95
CA GLN A 160 -15.68 -1.15 8.78
C GLN A 160 -16.39 -1.58 10.07
N GLY A 161 -15.69 -2.15 11.00
CA GLY A 161 -16.22 -2.66 12.27
C GLY A 161 -16.70 -4.08 12.15
#